data_9729be412e4286e52361b75c61409f03
#
_entry.id   9729be412e4286e52361b75c61409f03
#
_cell.length_a   1.000
_cell.length_b   1.000
_cell.length_c   1.000
_cell.angle_alpha   90.00
_cell.angle_beta   90.00
_cell.angle_gamma   90.00
#
_symmetry.space_group_name_H-M   'P 1'
#
loop_
_entity.id
_entity.type
_entity.pdbx_description
1 polymer ?
#
loop_
_entity_poly.entity_id
_entity_poly.type
_entity_poly.pdbx_seq_one_letter_code
_entity_poly.pdbx_strand_id
1 'polypeptide(L)'
;APPLTPKFPVGHLLTLPQSQNSGPVWNTGDALYELRDASNMTPEALVLKTDYAALTQSVYCDIPGCTHDSDACPAYLASDFCVGVMAVDGTVYTYPGELTNVAPTQIYRIDPAAGKTPVAAVPDALPHHMQLQWCDEYALYGCPLAASHQPGTLYRWDWQNDTVQTIPMLADEKIIACEGSRFLTIRIEANEPFPNFGSTEQEKAILAHAVYVYAWLDPATGAREKICTRPYADGYFHNYYDGRIYYTGNFRNADTPGQQAALLYFDTADGTEKTLLETIPLDTYVIDVCVPFSPAFAGVPQRYLRVLNAGDAYADCLLDMETGDVLPAPAVTAEGVRRPALLLACTASGQWLTTANPRDSYDPQYSLYALWDPADFLADGQPAAWVTMYATE
;
A
#
# COMPACT_ATOMS: atom_id res chain seq x y z
N ALA A 1 -34.91 -3.52 -6.61
CA ALA A 1 -34.90 -2.64 -5.42
C ALA A 1 -34.71 -1.20 -5.89
N PRO A 2 -35.29 -0.18 -5.22
CA PRO A 2 -34.98 1.20 -5.55
C PRO A 2 -33.47 1.46 -5.34
N PRO A 3 -32.86 2.38 -6.13
CA PRO A 3 -31.47 2.73 -5.92
C PRO A 3 -31.25 3.27 -4.51
N LEU A 4 -30.18 2.82 -3.85
CA LEU A 4 -29.82 3.32 -2.52
C LEU A 4 -29.35 4.77 -2.65
N THR A 5 -29.81 5.62 -1.73
CA THR A 5 -29.40 7.02 -1.72
C THR A 5 -28.01 7.13 -1.06
N PRO A 6 -27.02 7.80 -1.70
CA PRO A 6 -25.76 8.10 -1.06
C PRO A 6 -25.94 8.87 0.23
N LYS A 7 -25.22 8.50 1.28
CA LYS A 7 -25.27 9.15 2.60
C LYS A 7 -24.29 10.32 2.70
N PHE A 8 -23.25 10.29 1.90
CA PHE A 8 -22.17 11.30 1.86
C PHE A 8 -21.46 11.23 0.49
N PRO A 9 -20.73 12.28 0.06
CA PRO A 9 -19.90 12.22 -1.11
C PRO A 9 -18.70 11.29 -0.88
N VAL A 10 -18.29 10.58 -1.92
CA VAL A 10 -17.05 9.80 -1.98
C VAL A 10 -16.31 10.23 -3.24
N GLY A 11 -15.05 10.59 -3.08
CA GLY A 11 -14.19 10.99 -4.16
C GLY A 11 -13.41 9.82 -4.76
N HIS A 12 -12.23 10.10 -5.30
CA HIS A 12 -11.34 9.08 -5.81
C HIS A 12 -10.57 8.42 -4.66
N LEU A 13 -10.88 7.17 -4.40
CA LEU A 13 -10.27 6.41 -3.30
C LEU A 13 -8.82 6.05 -3.64
N LEU A 14 -7.95 6.28 -2.69
CA LEU A 14 -6.53 5.93 -2.71
C LEU A 14 -6.18 5.10 -1.49
N THR A 15 -5.25 4.17 -1.67
CA THR A 15 -4.64 3.45 -0.55
C THR A 15 -3.60 4.34 0.11
N LEU A 16 -3.70 4.52 1.42
CA LEU A 16 -2.68 5.19 2.21
C LEU A 16 -1.47 4.26 2.39
N PRO A 17 -0.26 4.79 2.24
CA PRO A 17 0.95 4.02 2.46
C PRO A 17 1.02 3.52 3.90
N GLN A 18 1.18 2.21 4.06
CA GLN A 18 1.44 1.61 5.36
C GLN A 18 2.89 1.18 5.42
N SER A 19 3.63 1.74 6.38
CA SER A 19 5.01 1.33 6.56
C SER A 19 5.08 0.05 7.39
N GLN A 20 5.63 -1.00 6.80
CA GLN A 20 6.23 -2.07 7.59
C GLN A 20 7.77 -2.01 7.53
N ASN A 21 8.38 -1.33 6.54
CA ASN A 21 9.85 -1.30 6.38
C ASN A 21 10.40 -0.04 5.68
N SER A 22 9.57 0.89 5.26
CA SER A 22 9.95 2.22 4.79
C SER A 22 8.92 3.19 5.31
N GLY A 23 9.32 4.32 5.83
CA GLY A 23 8.40 5.33 6.37
C GLY A 23 7.23 5.62 5.43
N PRO A 24 6.12 6.17 5.91
CA PRO A 24 5.00 6.53 5.05
C PRO A 24 5.47 7.53 4.00
N VAL A 25 5.08 7.29 2.75
CA VAL A 25 5.44 8.13 1.61
C VAL A 25 4.19 8.57 0.86
N TRP A 26 4.23 9.75 0.26
CA TRP A 26 3.17 10.27 -0.60
C TRP A 26 3.76 10.87 -1.86
N ASN A 27 3.32 10.38 -3.01
CA ASN A 27 3.76 10.84 -4.32
C ASN A 27 2.72 11.79 -4.94
N THR A 28 3.15 12.98 -5.34
CA THR A 28 2.31 13.96 -6.07
C THR A 28 2.56 13.98 -7.57
N GLY A 29 3.51 13.17 -8.06
CA GLY A 29 3.97 13.21 -9.44
C GLY A 29 5.10 14.21 -9.69
N ASP A 30 5.15 15.33 -8.96
CA ASP A 30 6.23 16.33 -9.02
C ASP A 30 7.24 16.13 -7.88
N ALA A 31 6.80 15.52 -6.79
CA ALA A 31 7.64 15.26 -5.62
C ALA A 31 7.16 14.02 -4.85
N LEU A 32 8.09 13.40 -4.13
CA LEU A 32 7.81 12.42 -3.08
C LEU A 32 7.97 13.10 -1.72
N TYR A 33 6.97 12.95 -0.88
CA TYR A 33 7.03 13.29 0.55
C TYR A 33 7.17 12.02 1.36
N GLU A 34 8.07 12.02 2.32
CA GLU A 34 8.33 10.85 3.18
C GLU A 34 8.60 11.27 4.60
N LEU A 35 8.34 10.37 5.54
CA LEU A 35 8.80 10.49 6.91
C LEU A 35 10.10 9.72 7.06
N ARG A 36 11.09 10.36 7.65
CA ARG A 36 12.36 9.73 8.00
C ARG A 36 12.71 10.05 9.43
N ASP A 37 13.20 9.05 10.14
CA ASP A 37 13.71 9.24 11.50
C ASP A 37 14.77 10.34 11.51
N ALA A 38 14.65 11.25 12.45
CA ALA A 38 15.62 12.35 12.61
C ALA A 38 16.99 11.83 13.07
N SER A 39 16.98 10.70 13.80
CA SER A 39 18.18 9.95 14.15
C SER A 39 17.83 8.47 14.40
N ASN A 40 18.78 7.56 14.21
CA ASN A 40 18.60 6.11 14.43
C ASN A 40 18.25 5.69 15.87
N MET A 41 18.12 6.61 16.78
CA MET A 41 18.01 6.35 18.23
C MET A 41 16.84 7.08 18.89
N THR A 42 16.12 7.93 18.16
CA THR A 42 15.04 8.74 18.71
C THR A 42 13.73 8.50 17.94
N PRO A 43 12.57 8.60 18.59
CA PRO A 43 11.27 8.49 17.90
C PRO A 43 10.93 9.72 17.05
N GLU A 44 11.83 10.68 16.95
CA GLU A 44 11.64 11.91 16.20
C GLU A 44 11.78 11.67 14.70
N ALA A 45 10.95 12.32 13.92
CA ALA A 45 10.98 12.22 12.47
C ALA A 45 10.97 13.59 11.78
N LEU A 46 11.44 13.60 10.54
CA LEU A 46 11.38 14.73 9.64
C LEU A 46 10.51 14.40 8.42
N VAL A 47 9.71 15.35 8.01
CA VAL A 47 9.08 15.30 6.68
C VAL A 47 10.11 15.76 5.65
N LEU A 48 10.49 14.84 4.75
CA LEU A 48 11.39 15.12 3.65
C LEU A 48 10.59 15.30 2.35
N LYS A 49 11.12 16.11 1.46
CA LYS A 49 10.64 16.29 0.08
C LYS A 49 11.74 15.89 -0.88
N THR A 50 11.47 14.91 -1.74
CA THR A 50 12.29 14.63 -2.92
C THR A 50 11.67 15.34 -4.12
N ASP A 51 12.32 16.38 -4.61
CA ASP A 51 11.89 17.16 -5.78
C ASP A 51 12.45 16.54 -7.05
N TYR A 52 11.56 16.06 -7.94
CA TYR A 52 11.98 15.34 -9.13
C TYR A 52 12.64 16.23 -10.18
N ALA A 53 12.23 17.49 -10.29
CA ALA A 53 12.82 18.45 -11.23
C ALA A 53 14.19 18.93 -10.76
N ALA A 54 14.35 19.15 -9.47
CA ALA A 54 15.62 19.58 -8.86
C ALA A 54 16.59 18.42 -8.64
N LEU A 55 16.12 17.17 -8.66
CA LEU A 55 16.89 15.95 -8.32
C LEU A 55 17.52 16.03 -6.92
N THR A 56 16.78 16.59 -5.96
CA THR A 56 17.24 16.78 -4.60
C THR A 56 16.21 16.33 -3.60
N GLN A 57 16.69 15.78 -2.50
CA GLN A 57 15.91 15.53 -1.30
C GLN A 57 16.33 16.54 -0.22
N SER A 58 15.37 17.15 0.45
CA SER A 58 15.60 18.11 1.52
C SER A 58 14.52 17.98 2.60
N VAL A 59 14.80 18.51 3.78
CA VAL A 59 13.76 18.72 4.80
C VAL A 59 12.70 19.67 4.26
N TYR A 60 11.43 19.33 4.43
CA TYR A 60 10.30 20.15 3.96
C TYR A 60 10.11 21.38 4.88
N CYS A 61 11.12 22.26 4.84
CA CYS A 61 11.19 23.46 5.66
C CYS A 61 11.95 24.57 4.90
N ASP A 62 11.30 25.72 4.73
CA ASP A 62 11.86 26.89 4.07
C ASP A 62 12.25 28.00 5.07
N ILE A 63 12.20 27.73 6.39
CA ILE A 63 12.54 28.71 7.43
C ILE A 63 14.06 28.90 7.45
N PRO A 64 14.57 30.12 7.18
CA PRO A 64 16.00 30.38 7.17
C PRO A 64 16.67 30.10 8.53
N GLY A 65 17.74 29.30 8.53
CA GLY A 65 18.51 28.96 9.74
C GLY A 65 17.80 28.00 10.69
N CYS A 66 16.76 27.29 10.22
CA CYS A 66 16.11 26.25 11.00
C CYS A 66 17.06 25.06 11.19
N THR A 67 17.17 24.58 12.42
CA THR A 67 18.01 23.43 12.79
C THR A 67 17.32 22.08 12.63
N HIS A 68 16.00 22.10 12.37
CA HIS A 68 15.13 20.92 12.17
C HIS A 68 15.08 19.94 13.34
N ASP A 69 15.32 20.39 14.56
CA ASP A 69 15.46 19.58 15.77
C ASP A 69 14.37 19.85 16.83
N SER A 70 13.35 20.61 16.51
CA SER A 70 12.31 21.00 17.45
C SER A 70 11.00 21.37 16.77
N ASP A 71 9.94 21.53 17.55
CA ASP A 71 8.60 21.94 17.09
C ASP A 71 8.55 23.32 16.41
N ALA A 72 9.63 24.10 16.49
CA ALA A 72 9.78 25.34 15.72
C ALA A 72 9.94 25.06 14.20
N CYS A 73 10.36 23.86 13.84
CA CYS A 73 10.45 23.43 12.45
C CYS A 73 9.10 22.86 11.98
N PRO A 74 8.58 23.31 10.82
CA PRO A 74 7.35 22.77 10.24
C PRO A 74 7.43 21.28 9.92
N ALA A 75 8.60 20.78 9.54
CA ALA A 75 8.81 19.41 9.13
C ALA A 75 9.13 18.45 10.30
N TYR A 76 9.46 18.97 11.48
CA TYR A 76 9.81 18.16 12.65
C TYR A 76 8.57 17.53 13.28
N LEU A 77 8.68 16.26 13.64
CA LEU A 77 7.68 15.50 14.38
C LEU A 77 8.34 14.92 15.63
N ALA A 78 7.72 15.15 16.80
CA ALA A 78 8.25 14.64 18.06
C ALA A 78 8.15 13.11 18.19
N SER A 79 7.44 12.45 17.26
CA SER A 79 7.34 10.99 17.16
C SER A 79 6.97 10.62 15.71
N ASP A 80 7.63 9.62 15.17
CA ASP A 80 7.29 8.94 13.92
C ASP A 80 6.24 7.85 14.12
N PHE A 81 5.99 7.48 15.38
CA PHE A 81 5.15 6.34 15.72
C PHE A 81 3.72 6.52 15.21
N CYS A 82 3.34 5.64 14.30
CA CYS A 82 2.00 5.61 13.71
C CYS A 82 1.58 6.94 13.01
N VAL A 83 2.52 7.68 12.44
CA VAL A 83 2.24 8.89 11.66
C VAL A 83 2.27 8.56 10.18
N GLY A 84 1.37 9.18 9.40
CA GLY A 84 1.37 9.18 7.95
C GLY A 84 1.59 10.58 7.39
N VAL A 85 1.98 10.65 6.12
CA VAL A 85 2.05 11.88 5.33
C VAL A 85 1.15 11.77 4.12
N MET A 86 0.44 12.85 3.77
CA MET A 86 -0.38 12.95 2.57
C MET A 86 -0.33 14.38 2.01
N ALA A 87 -0.65 14.53 0.73
CA ALA A 87 -0.86 15.84 0.15
C ALA A 87 -2.24 15.91 -0.54
N VAL A 88 -3.00 16.94 -0.22
CA VAL A 88 -4.31 17.23 -0.79
C VAL A 88 -4.28 18.65 -1.36
N ASP A 89 -4.63 18.82 -2.62
CA ASP A 89 -4.61 20.10 -3.34
C ASP A 89 -3.29 20.87 -3.15
N GLY A 90 -2.15 20.16 -3.24
CA GLY A 90 -0.81 20.75 -3.11
C GLY A 90 -0.41 21.11 -1.67
N THR A 91 -1.25 20.87 -0.69
CA THR A 91 -0.96 21.09 0.73
C THR A 91 -0.59 19.78 1.41
N VAL A 92 0.52 19.78 2.13
CA VAL A 92 1.02 18.61 2.85
C VAL A 92 0.44 18.56 4.25
N TYR A 93 0.03 17.36 4.64
CA TYR A 93 -0.52 17.05 5.96
C TYR A 93 0.20 15.86 6.56
N THR A 94 0.33 15.85 7.87
CA THR A 94 0.59 14.64 8.64
C THR A 94 -0.68 14.20 9.36
N TYR A 95 -0.89 12.91 9.46
CA TYR A 95 -2.09 12.32 10.07
C TYR A 95 -1.70 11.11 10.92
N PRO A 96 -2.51 10.74 11.93
CA PRO A 96 -2.32 9.50 12.67
C PRO A 96 -2.62 8.30 11.74
N GLY A 97 -1.60 7.52 11.38
CA GLY A 97 -1.75 6.32 10.52
C GLY A 97 -2.40 5.16 11.25
N GLU A 98 -2.16 5.06 12.56
CA GLU A 98 -2.84 4.13 13.46
C GLU A 98 -3.30 4.86 14.72
N LEU A 99 -4.56 4.66 15.10
CA LEU A 99 -5.16 5.29 16.28
C LEU A 99 -4.81 4.48 17.53
N THR A 100 -3.71 4.82 18.17
CA THR A 100 -3.26 4.20 19.43
C THR A 100 -3.25 5.23 20.56
N ASN A 101 -3.05 4.76 21.80
CA ASN A 101 -2.93 5.66 22.95
C ASN A 101 -1.68 6.55 22.96
N VAL A 102 -0.72 6.26 22.07
CA VAL A 102 0.55 6.97 21.94
C VAL A 102 0.73 7.66 20.58
N ALA A 103 -0.20 7.42 19.63
CA ALA A 103 -0.19 8.09 18.33
C ALA A 103 -0.55 9.58 18.44
N PRO A 104 -0.15 10.41 17.48
CA PRO A 104 -0.68 11.76 17.35
C PRO A 104 -2.20 11.77 17.34
N THR A 105 -2.79 12.72 18.03
CA THR A 105 -4.24 12.86 18.14
C THR A 105 -4.81 13.92 17.21
N GLN A 106 -3.99 14.42 16.28
CA GLN A 106 -4.36 15.53 15.38
C GLN A 106 -3.80 15.34 13.98
N ILE A 107 -4.52 15.88 13.01
CA ILE A 107 -3.99 16.15 11.67
C ILE A 107 -3.34 17.53 11.69
N TYR A 108 -2.12 17.63 11.19
CA TYR A 108 -1.41 18.91 11.03
C TYR A 108 -1.27 19.24 9.56
N ARG A 109 -1.59 20.48 9.21
CA ARG A 109 -1.18 21.09 7.94
C ARG A 109 0.25 21.59 8.10
N ILE A 110 1.10 21.29 7.13
CA ILE A 110 2.49 21.77 7.09
C ILE A 110 2.60 22.90 6.07
N ASP A 111 3.01 24.08 6.53
CA ASP A 111 3.45 25.17 5.69
C ASP A 111 4.97 25.29 5.87
N PRO A 112 5.78 25.00 4.84
CA PRO A 112 7.24 24.95 4.98
C PRO A 112 7.85 26.29 5.37
N ALA A 113 7.19 27.41 5.08
CA ALA A 113 7.68 28.73 5.41
C ALA A 113 7.13 29.31 6.73
N ALA A 114 6.01 28.78 7.24
CA ALA A 114 5.29 29.38 8.36
C ALA A 114 5.15 28.45 9.58
N GLY A 115 5.20 27.13 9.42
CA GLY A 115 5.10 26.18 10.53
C GLY A 115 4.00 25.13 10.38
N LYS A 116 3.74 24.40 11.47
CA LYS A 116 2.66 23.40 11.57
C LYS A 116 1.41 24.01 12.18
N THR A 117 0.24 23.68 11.65
CA THR A 117 -1.05 24.09 12.21
C THR A 117 -1.95 22.89 12.38
N PRO A 118 -2.48 22.61 13.59
CA PRO A 118 -3.48 21.57 13.78
C PRO A 118 -4.78 21.97 13.04
N VAL A 119 -5.32 21.02 12.27
CA VAL A 119 -6.54 21.27 11.47
C VAL A 119 -7.72 20.38 11.86
N ALA A 120 -7.45 19.21 12.42
CA ALA A 120 -8.48 18.34 12.95
C ALA A 120 -7.95 17.49 14.11
N ALA A 121 -8.77 17.27 15.13
CA ALA A 121 -8.48 16.31 16.20
C ALA A 121 -9.15 14.98 15.88
N VAL A 122 -8.52 13.88 16.29
CA VAL A 122 -9.13 12.54 16.20
C VAL A 122 -10.40 12.51 17.04
N PRO A 123 -11.57 12.21 16.45
CA PRO A 123 -12.82 12.14 17.19
C PRO A 123 -12.86 10.95 18.15
N ASP A 124 -13.45 11.14 19.34
CA ASP A 124 -13.68 10.05 20.31
C ASP A 124 -14.56 8.92 19.76
N ALA A 125 -15.29 9.18 18.67
CA ALA A 125 -16.14 8.20 17.99
C ALA A 125 -15.33 7.15 17.20
N LEU A 126 -14.05 7.40 16.93
CA LEU A 126 -13.20 6.44 16.26
C LEU A 126 -12.60 5.45 17.28
N PRO A 127 -12.61 4.15 16.97
CA PRO A 127 -12.06 3.15 17.87
C PRO A 127 -10.54 3.25 17.97
N HIS A 128 -10.01 2.96 19.16
CA HIS A 128 -8.58 2.73 19.33
C HIS A 128 -8.14 1.48 18.57
N HIS A 129 -6.86 1.43 18.21
CA HIS A 129 -6.26 0.34 17.43
C HIS A 129 -6.86 0.17 16.02
N MET A 130 -7.28 1.27 15.42
CA MET A 130 -7.71 1.33 14.03
C MET A 130 -6.59 1.89 13.17
N GLN A 131 -6.26 1.20 12.08
CA GLN A 131 -5.37 1.73 11.05
C GLN A 131 -6.19 2.50 10.02
N LEU A 132 -5.71 3.69 9.67
CA LEU A 132 -6.23 4.48 8.56
C LEU A 132 -5.49 4.02 7.28
N GLN A 133 -6.23 3.36 6.40
CA GLN A 133 -5.64 2.63 5.27
C GLN A 133 -5.99 3.22 3.91
N TRP A 134 -7.02 4.05 3.84
CA TRP A 134 -7.49 4.66 2.60
C TRP A 134 -7.89 6.11 2.83
N CYS A 135 -7.86 6.88 1.75
CA CYS A 135 -8.39 8.24 1.73
C CYS A 135 -9.10 8.54 0.41
N ASP A 136 -9.86 9.59 0.43
CA ASP A 136 -10.31 10.35 -0.75
C ASP A 136 -10.11 11.85 -0.48
N GLU A 137 -10.58 12.72 -1.37
CA GLU A 137 -10.47 14.18 -1.24
C GLU A 137 -11.21 14.74 -0.03
N TYR A 138 -12.10 13.95 0.60
CA TYR A 138 -12.96 14.39 1.68
C TYR A 138 -12.62 13.75 3.04
N ALA A 139 -12.08 12.53 3.04
CA ALA A 139 -12.04 11.73 4.26
C ALA A 139 -10.90 10.72 4.30
N LEU A 140 -10.61 10.27 5.51
CA LEU A 140 -9.78 9.11 5.82
C LEU A 140 -10.66 7.91 6.16
N TYR A 141 -10.23 6.72 5.77
CA TYR A 141 -10.97 5.48 6.02
C TYR A 141 -10.09 4.46 6.76
N GLY A 142 -10.72 3.72 7.67
CA GLY A 142 -10.01 2.67 8.41
C GLY A 142 -10.94 1.62 8.98
N CYS A 143 -10.34 0.46 9.24
CA CYS A 143 -11.03 -0.65 9.91
C CYS A 143 -10.26 -1.00 11.18
N PRO A 144 -10.92 -1.16 12.33
CA PRO A 144 -10.30 -1.83 13.47
C PRO A 144 -10.09 -3.29 13.15
N LEU A 145 -9.14 -3.92 13.82
CA LEU A 145 -8.98 -5.36 13.73
C LEU A 145 -10.27 -6.05 14.19
N ALA A 146 -10.97 -6.68 13.25
CA ALA A 146 -12.14 -7.47 13.57
C ALA A 146 -11.71 -8.84 14.15
N ALA A 147 -12.49 -9.36 15.09
CA ALA A 147 -12.36 -10.74 15.50
C ALA A 147 -12.67 -11.66 14.30
N SER A 148 -11.97 -12.79 14.21
CA SER A 148 -12.19 -13.76 13.14
C SER A 148 -13.67 -14.16 13.06
N HIS A 149 -14.20 -14.23 11.84
CA HIS A 149 -15.56 -14.64 11.52
C HIS A 149 -16.68 -13.75 12.09
N GLN A 150 -16.34 -12.52 12.49
CA GLN A 150 -17.33 -11.51 12.94
C GLN A 150 -17.48 -10.41 11.91
N PRO A 151 -18.69 -9.81 11.81
CA PRO A 151 -18.87 -8.58 11.04
C PRO A 151 -17.98 -7.47 11.56
N GLY A 152 -17.35 -6.75 10.64
CA GLY A 152 -16.54 -5.58 10.95
C GLY A 152 -17.27 -4.27 10.72
N THR A 153 -16.53 -3.19 10.83
CA THR A 153 -17.01 -1.85 10.52
C THR A 153 -15.90 -1.07 9.82
N LEU A 154 -16.20 -0.52 8.66
CA LEU A 154 -15.38 0.49 8.03
C LEU A 154 -15.80 1.85 8.54
N TYR A 155 -14.87 2.61 9.08
CA TYR A 155 -15.08 3.98 9.52
C TYR A 155 -14.61 4.94 8.44
N ARG A 156 -15.40 6.00 8.21
CA ARG A 156 -15.05 7.14 7.37
C ARG A 156 -14.99 8.37 8.26
N TRP A 157 -13.83 9.00 8.33
CA TRP A 157 -13.57 10.22 9.06
C TRP A 157 -13.42 11.39 8.08
N ASP A 158 -14.47 12.19 7.94
CA ASP A 158 -14.41 13.47 7.23
C ASP A 158 -13.80 14.51 8.16
N TRP A 159 -12.49 14.61 8.10
CA TRP A 159 -11.72 15.45 9.01
C TRP A 159 -11.87 16.94 8.73
N GLN A 160 -12.37 17.34 7.55
CA GLN A 160 -12.65 18.72 7.20
C GLN A 160 -13.95 19.21 7.83
N ASN A 161 -14.93 18.33 7.98
CA ASN A 161 -16.26 18.62 8.55
C ASN A 161 -16.45 18.03 9.96
N ASP A 162 -15.43 17.43 10.54
CA ASP A 162 -15.45 16.77 11.85
C ASP A 162 -16.61 15.78 12.00
N THR A 163 -16.80 14.92 11.00
CA THR A 163 -17.86 13.92 11.03
C THR A 163 -17.31 12.50 10.83
N VAL A 164 -17.89 11.56 11.59
CA VAL A 164 -17.60 10.14 11.49
C VAL A 164 -18.81 9.39 10.99
N GLN A 165 -18.64 8.59 9.94
CA GLN A 165 -19.65 7.69 9.41
C GLN A 165 -19.16 6.25 9.51
N THR A 166 -20.11 5.32 9.64
CA THR A 166 -19.85 3.90 9.71
C THR A 166 -20.49 3.16 8.54
N ILE A 167 -19.74 2.25 7.96
CA ILE A 167 -20.18 1.36 6.88
C ILE A 167 -20.06 -0.07 7.40
N PRO A 168 -21.17 -0.81 7.56
CA PRO A 168 -21.12 -2.19 8.03
C PRO A 168 -20.34 -3.09 7.05
N MET A 169 -19.42 -3.86 7.58
CA MET A 169 -18.71 -4.91 6.85
C MET A 169 -19.31 -6.28 7.17
N LEU A 170 -19.34 -7.17 6.20
CA LEU A 170 -19.77 -8.55 6.43
C LEU A 170 -18.70 -9.33 7.21
N ALA A 171 -19.09 -10.50 7.76
CA ALA A 171 -18.12 -11.38 8.39
C ALA A 171 -17.04 -11.80 7.39
N ASP A 172 -15.78 -11.81 7.83
CA ASP A 172 -14.60 -12.14 7.02
C ASP A 172 -14.39 -11.28 5.77
N GLU A 173 -15.11 -10.17 5.63
CA GLU A 173 -14.94 -9.23 4.54
C GLU A 173 -13.72 -8.33 4.78
N LYS A 174 -12.83 -8.26 3.80
CA LYS A 174 -11.63 -7.41 3.79
C LYS A 174 -11.62 -6.55 2.55
N ILE A 175 -11.17 -5.33 2.67
CA ILE A 175 -10.87 -4.46 1.54
C ILE A 175 -9.48 -4.84 1.05
N ILE A 176 -9.32 -5.07 -0.25
CA ILE A 176 -8.08 -5.53 -0.89
C ILE A 176 -7.57 -4.55 -1.95
N ALA A 177 -8.44 -3.70 -2.49
CA ALA A 177 -8.07 -2.65 -3.43
C ALA A 177 -9.15 -1.57 -3.46
N CYS A 178 -8.92 -0.52 -4.24
CA CYS A 178 -9.92 0.49 -4.56
C CYS A 178 -9.81 0.91 -6.02
N GLU A 179 -10.95 1.32 -6.59
CA GLU A 179 -11.03 1.88 -7.95
C GLU A 179 -12.14 2.94 -8.01
N GLY A 180 -11.78 4.15 -8.46
CA GLY A 180 -12.70 5.28 -8.45
C GLY A 180 -13.24 5.55 -7.05
N SER A 181 -14.55 5.47 -6.86
CA SER A 181 -15.22 5.69 -5.57
C SER A 181 -15.64 4.38 -4.88
N ARG A 182 -15.11 3.23 -5.28
CA ARG A 182 -15.50 1.91 -4.75
C ARG A 182 -14.32 1.16 -4.18
N PHE A 183 -14.59 0.35 -3.17
CA PHE A 183 -13.62 -0.63 -2.64
C PHE A 183 -13.86 -1.99 -3.27
N LEU A 184 -12.78 -2.66 -3.65
CA LEU A 184 -12.80 -4.08 -3.96
C LEU A 184 -12.67 -4.86 -2.65
N THR A 185 -13.64 -5.72 -2.37
CA THR A 185 -13.64 -6.55 -1.18
C THR A 185 -13.52 -8.01 -1.53
N ILE A 186 -12.92 -8.77 -0.62
CA ILE A 186 -12.88 -10.23 -0.62
C ILE A 186 -13.46 -10.72 0.71
N ARG A 187 -14.28 -11.76 0.67
CA ARG A 187 -14.72 -12.46 1.88
C ARG A 187 -14.72 -13.97 1.67
N ILE A 188 -14.57 -14.70 2.77
CA ILE A 188 -14.74 -16.14 2.77
C ILE A 188 -16.21 -16.44 3.06
N GLU A 189 -16.83 -17.22 2.17
CA GLU A 189 -18.18 -17.73 2.35
C GLU A 189 -18.13 -19.25 2.47
N ALA A 190 -18.57 -19.77 3.60
CA ALA A 190 -18.59 -21.19 3.88
C ALA A 190 -20.03 -21.69 4.06
N ASN A 191 -20.26 -22.96 3.75
CA ASN A 191 -21.58 -23.59 3.89
C ASN A 191 -21.97 -23.82 5.36
N GLU A 192 -20.99 -23.82 6.26
CA GLU A 192 -21.14 -24.01 7.69
C GLU A 192 -20.48 -22.84 8.44
N PRO A 193 -21.02 -22.43 9.59
CA PRO A 193 -20.39 -21.38 10.39
C PRO A 193 -19.05 -21.88 10.95
N PHE A 194 -18.06 -20.99 10.96
CA PHE A 194 -16.79 -21.29 11.60
C PHE A 194 -16.98 -21.42 13.12
N PRO A 195 -16.41 -22.43 13.75
CA PRO A 195 -16.51 -22.59 15.20
C PRO A 195 -15.68 -21.51 15.90
N ASN A 196 -16.24 -20.89 16.94
CA ASN A 196 -15.54 -19.86 17.73
C ASN A 196 -14.25 -20.38 18.39
N PHE A 197 -14.14 -21.69 18.62
CA PHE A 197 -12.98 -22.38 19.19
C PHE A 197 -12.83 -23.75 18.51
N GLY A 198 -12.84 -23.78 17.19
CA GLY A 198 -12.66 -25.00 16.42
C GLY A 198 -11.24 -25.55 16.49
N SER A 199 -11.11 -26.87 16.29
CA SER A 199 -9.79 -27.43 15.99
C SER A 199 -9.35 -26.97 14.59
N THR A 200 -8.04 -26.87 14.39
CA THR A 200 -7.46 -26.58 13.08
C THR A 200 -7.99 -27.52 11.99
N GLU A 201 -8.28 -28.78 12.33
CA GLU A 201 -8.81 -29.73 11.37
C GLU A 201 -10.28 -29.46 11.00
N GLN A 202 -11.11 -29.00 11.96
CA GLN A 202 -12.50 -28.59 11.65
C GLN A 202 -12.51 -27.35 10.74
N GLU A 203 -11.66 -26.37 11.02
CA GLU A 203 -11.53 -25.18 10.19
C GLU A 203 -11.06 -25.52 8.76
N LYS A 204 -10.06 -26.39 8.64
CA LYS A 204 -9.60 -26.90 7.33
C LYS A 204 -10.70 -27.62 6.56
N ALA A 205 -11.52 -28.43 7.24
CA ALA A 205 -12.64 -29.15 6.61
C ALA A 205 -13.69 -28.16 6.06
N ILE A 206 -14.01 -27.10 6.80
CA ILE A 206 -14.94 -26.04 6.35
C ILE A 206 -14.32 -25.28 5.18
N LEU A 207 -13.06 -24.87 5.28
CA LEU A 207 -12.36 -24.12 4.24
C LEU A 207 -12.19 -24.91 2.93
N ALA A 208 -12.12 -26.24 3.00
CA ALA A 208 -12.05 -27.10 1.81
C ALA A 208 -13.26 -26.95 0.88
N HIS A 209 -14.41 -26.51 1.42
CA HIS A 209 -15.66 -26.29 0.68
C HIS A 209 -16.08 -24.83 0.63
N ALA A 210 -15.28 -23.93 1.17
CA ALA A 210 -15.53 -22.50 1.16
C ALA A 210 -15.18 -21.88 -0.19
N VAL A 211 -15.72 -20.68 -0.42
CA VAL A 211 -15.39 -19.87 -1.59
C VAL A 211 -14.93 -18.48 -1.16
N TYR A 212 -14.05 -17.90 -1.96
CA TYR A 212 -13.83 -16.46 -1.97
C TYR A 212 -14.95 -15.80 -2.77
N VAL A 213 -15.53 -14.75 -2.22
CA VAL A 213 -16.49 -13.88 -2.91
C VAL A 213 -15.84 -12.52 -3.09
N TYR A 214 -15.71 -12.10 -4.33
CA TYR A 214 -15.22 -10.77 -4.69
C TYR A 214 -16.39 -9.86 -5.00
N ALA A 215 -16.38 -8.65 -4.46
CA ALA A 215 -17.45 -7.68 -4.66
C ALA A 215 -16.93 -6.24 -4.64
N TRP A 216 -17.60 -5.36 -5.38
CA TRP A 216 -17.48 -3.92 -5.20
C TRP A 216 -18.34 -3.49 -4.01
N LEU A 217 -17.75 -2.74 -3.09
CA LEU A 217 -18.44 -2.06 -2.00
C LEU A 217 -18.50 -0.56 -2.35
N ASP A 218 -19.69 -0.02 -2.48
CA ASP A 218 -19.93 1.41 -2.51
C ASP A 218 -20.00 1.93 -1.07
N PRO A 219 -19.00 2.68 -0.58
CA PRO A 219 -19.01 3.16 0.81
C PRO A 219 -20.13 4.16 1.08
N ALA A 220 -20.57 4.96 0.11
CA ALA A 220 -21.63 5.96 0.29
C ALA A 220 -22.98 5.34 0.60
N THR A 221 -23.28 4.18 0.00
CA THR A 221 -24.57 3.49 0.16
C THR A 221 -24.49 2.23 1.01
N GLY A 222 -23.29 1.65 1.14
CA GLY A 222 -23.08 0.33 1.72
C GLY A 222 -23.51 -0.82 0.78
N ALA A 223 -23.84 -0.52 -0.48
CA ALA A 223 -24.22 -1.52 -1.48
C ALA A 223 -23.02 -2.40 -1.86
N ARG A 224 -23.31 -3.65 -2.17
CA ARG A 224 -22.32 -4.61 -2.68
C ARG A 224 -22.76 -5.15 -4.03
N GLU A 225 -21.88 -5.05 -5.00
CA GLU A 225 -22.04 -5.63 -6.30
C GLU A 225 -21.09 -6.82 -6.44
N LYS A 226 -21.64 -8.04 -6.43
CA LYS A 226 -20.84 -9.26 -6.56
C LYS A 226 -20.20 -9.32 -7.93
N ILE A 227 -18.89 -9.55 -7.97
CA ILE A 227 -18.09 -9.71 -9.20
C ILE A 227 -18.01 -11.19 -9.56
N CYS A 228 -17.38 -12.00 -8.70
CA CYS A 228 -17.17 -13.41 -8.93
C CYS A 228 -17.04 -14.20 -7.62
N THR A 229 -17.01 -15.53 -7.77
CA THR A 229 -16.65 -16.45 -6.68
C THR A 229 -15.61 -17.43 -7.17
N ARG A 230 -14.70 -17.83 -6.26
CA ARG A 230 -13.70 -18.87 -6.52
C ARG A 230 -13.63 -19.83 -5.34
N PRO A 231 -13.37 -21.13 -5.60
CA PRO A 231 -13.06 -22.04 -4.51
C PRO A 231 -11.90 -21.52 -3.65
N TYR A 232 -12.05 -21.59 -2.34
CA TYR A 232 -10.99 -21.16 -1.41
C TYR A 232 -9.70 -21.98 -1.60
N ALA A 233 -9.84 -23.24 -2.01
CA ALA A 233 -8.71 -24.15 -2.25
C ALA A 233 -7.90 -23.82 -3.52
N ASP A 234 -8.46 -23.05 -4.48
CA ASP A 234 -7.87 -22.90 -5.81
C ASP A 234 -6.86 -21.76 -5.90
N GLY A 235 -6.82 -20.84 -4.93
CA GLY A 235 -5.86 -19.78 -5.06
C GLY A 235 -6.00 -18.61 -4.11
N TYR A 236 -4.98 -17.77 -4.12
CA TYR A 236 -4.83 -16.61 -3.26
C TYR A 236 -4.80 -15.34 -4.11
N PHE A 237 -5.46 -14.27 -3.63
CA PHE A 237 -5.42 -12.95 -4.24
C PHE A 237 -4.02 -12.33 -4.11
N HIS A 238 -3.55 -11.70 -5.19
CA HIS A 238 -2.30 -10.97 -5.21
C HIS A 238 -2.48 -9.49 -5.47
N ASN A 239 -3.25 -9.14 -6.50
CA ASN A 239 -3.39 -7.75 -6.89
C ASN A 239 -4.68 -7.52 -7.71
N TYR A 240 -5.05 -6.24 -7.78
CA TYR A 240 -6.03 -5.71 -8.72
C TYR A 240 -5.35 -4.67 -9.60
N TYR A 241 -5.46 -4.85 -10.93
CA TYR A 241 -4.88 -3.93 -11.90
C TYR A 241 -5.73 -3.91 -13.17
N ASP A 242 -6.04 -2.74 -13.67
CA ASP A 242 -6.73 -2.49 -14.94
C ASP A 242 -7.98 -3.39 -15.15
N GLY A 243 -8.90 -3.37 -14.18
CA GLY A 243 -10.15 -4.15 -14.25
C GLY A 243 -9.96 -5.65 -14.05
N ARG A 244 -8.79 -6.13 -13.65
CA ARG A 244 -8.46 -7.54 -13.50
C ARG A 244 -8.07 -7.88 -12.08
N ILE A 245 -8.62 -8.97 -11.56
CA ILE A 245 -8.29 -9.53 -10.24
C ILE A 245 -7.29 -10.67 -10.46
N TYR A 246 -6.05 -10.50 -9.98
CA TYR A 246 -4.97 -11.46 -10.15
C TYR A 246 -4.82 -12.36 -8.92
N TYR A 247 -4.61 -13.66 -9.15
CA TYR A 247 -4.43 -14.65 -8.12
C TYR A 247 -3.61 -15.86 -8.61
N THR A 248 -3.01 -16.60 -7.69
CA THR A 248 -2.36 -17.87 -8.04
C THR A 248 -3.38 -19.00 -8.03
N GLY A 249 -3.32 -19.84 -9.05
CA GLY A 249 -3.97 -21.14 -9.05
C GLY A 249 -3.10 -22.20 -8.39
N ASN A 250 -3.73 -23.22 -7.81
CA ASN A 250 -3.07 -24.41 -7.22
C ASN A 250 -2.11 -24.13 -6.06
N PHE A 251 -2.11 -22.94 -5.48
CA PHE A 251 -1.16 -22.52 -4.46
C PHE A 251 -1.20 -23.37 -3.18
N ARG A 252 -2.37 -23.87 -2.79
CA ARG A 252 -2.53 -24.65 -1.54
C ARG A 252 -2.22 -26.13 -1.67
N ASN A 253 -2.05 -26.61 -2.89
CA ASN A 253 -1.59 -27.96 -3.17
C ASN A 253 -0.06 -28.03 -3.31
N ALA A 254 0.65 -26.93 -2.98
CA ALA A 254 2.11 -26.85 -3.01
C ALA A 254 2.82 -27.80 -2.00
N ASP A 255 2.08 -28.49 -1.15
CA ASP A 255 2.62 -29.62 -0.35
C ASP A 255 3.07 -30.81 -1.22
N THR A 256 2.81 -30.75 -2.52
CA THR A 256 3.23 -31.78 -3.47
C THR A 256 4.50 -31.31 -4.18
N PRO A 257 5.65 -31.94 -3.94
CA PRO A 257 6.91 -31.60 -4.61
C PRO A 257 6.74 -31.59 -6.14
N GLY A 258 7.11 -30.50 -6.80
CA GLY A 258 7.04 -30.33 -8.25
C GLY A 258 5.73 -29.73 -8.78
N GLN A 259 4.80 -29.36 -7.91
CA GLN A 259 3.63 -28.61 -8.32
C GLN A 259 3.99 -27.12 -8.46
N GLN A 260 3.79 -26.58 -9.63
CA GLN A 260 4.07 -25.19 -9.94
C GLN A 260 2.77 -24.37 -9.89
N ALA A 261 2.83 -23.18 -9.28
CA ALA A 261 1.70 -22.27 -9.26
C ALA A 261 1.52 -21.61 -10.62
N ALA A 262 0.28 -21.44 -11.06
CA ALA A 262 -0.09 -20.62 -12.22
C ALA A 262 -0.50 -19.22 -11.77
N LEU A 263 -0.30 -18.20 -12.60
CA LEU A 263 -0.87 -16.88 -12.44
C LEU A 263 -2.12 -16.76 -13.31
N LEU A 264 -3.25 -16.52 -12.67
CA LEU A 264 -4.55 -16.37 -13.29
C LEU A 264 -5.10 -14.96 -13.04
N TYR A 265 -6.03 -14.54 -13.84
CA TYR A 265 -6.82 -13.35 -13.56
C TYR A 265 -8.29 -13.53 -13.94
N PHE A 266 -9.15 -12.85 -13.22
CA PHE A 266 -10.55 -12.66 -13.58
C PHE A 266 -10.71 -11.25 -14.18
N ASP A 267 -11.17 -11.19 -15.42
CA ASP A 267 -11.46 -9.95 -16.12
C ASP A 267 -12.86 -9.46 -15.74
N THR A 268 -12.95 -8.32 -15.05
CA THR A 268 -14.24 -7.80 -14.58
C THR A 268 -15.11 -7.26 -15.70
N ALA A 269 -14.54 -6.96 -16.86
CA ALA A 269 -15.29 -6.41 -18.00
C ALA A 269 -16.03 -7.48 -18.78
N ASP A 270 -15.41 -8.65 -18.99
CA ASP A 270 -16.03 -9.75 -19.75
C ASP A 270 -16.54 -10.90 -18.87
N GLY A 271 -16.22 -10.88 -17.57
CA GLY A 271 -16.66 -11.87 -16.60
C GLY A 271 -16.00 -13.24 -16.77
N THR A 272 -14.81 -13.31 -17.37
CA THR A 272 -14.11 -14.56 -17.63
C THR A 272 -12.81 -14.68 -16.84
N GLU A 273 -12.45 -15.92 -16.47
CA GLU A 273 -11.15 -16.28 -15.92
C GLU A 273 -10.19 -16.65 -17.06
N LYS A 274 -8.97 -16.18 -16.97
CA LYS A 274 -7.90 -16.45 -17.94
C LYS A 274 -6.61 -16.80 -17.23
N THR A 275 -5.80 -17.67 -17.84
CA THR A 275 -4.44 -17.96 -17.39
C THR A 275 -3.48 -16.96 -18.03
N LEU A 276 -2.72 -16.22 -17.24
CA LEU A 276 -1.68 -15.34 -17.72
C LEU A 276 -0.35 -16.08 -17.86
N LEU A 277 -0.01 -16.89 -16.84
CA LEU A 277 1.15 -17.76 -16.82
C LEU A 277 0.75 -19.14 -16.33
N GLU A 278 1.06 -20.17 -17.11
CA GLU A 278 0.84 -21.59 -16.72
C GLU A 278 1.73 -21.97 -15.53
N THR A 279 2.90 -21.35 -15.43
CA THR A 279 3.89 -21.66 -14.42
C THR A 279 4.63 -20.39 -14.01
N ILE A 280 4.53 -20.02 -12.75
CA ILE A 280 5.35 -18.95 -12.18
C ILE A 280 6.77 -19.50 -12.00
N PRO A 281 7.80 -18.79 -12.48
CA PRO A 281 9.19 -19.26 -12.42
C PRO A 281 9.72 -19.18 -10.99
N LEU A 282 9.58 -20.27 -10.25
CA LEU A 282 10.05 -20.41 -8.88
C LEU A 282 10.87 -21.69 -8.76
N ASP A 283 12.08 -21.56 -8.26
CA ASP A 283 12.96 -22.70 -8.10
C ASP A 283 12.68 -23.55 -6.85
N THR A 284 12.02 -23.00 -5.84
CA THR A 284 11.75 -23.75 -4.59
C THR A 284 10.64 -23.11 -3.76
N TYR A 285 9.93 -23.94 -3.02
CA TYR A 285 8.97 -23.74 -1.92
C TYR A 285 8.79 -22.29 -1.43
N VAL A 286 7.86 -21.56 -2.02
CA VAL A 286 7.60 -20.21 -1.61
C VAL A 286 6.16 -20.04 -1.18
N ILE A 287 5.98 -19.57 0.04
CA ILE A 287 4.68 -19.34 0.64
C ILE A 287 4.12 -17.98 0.24
N ASP A 288 4.98 -16.99 -0.08
CA ASP A 288 4.59 -15.63 -0.46
C ASP A 288 5.32 -15.19 -1.74
N VAL A 289 4.84 -15.62 -2.87
CA VAL A 289 5.60 -15.64 -4.11
C VAL A 289 5.51 -14.37 -4.90
N CYS A 290 4.34 -13.76 -4.95
CA CYS A 290 4.09 -12.56 -5.73
C CYS A 290 3.65 -11.46 -4.79
N VAL A 291 4.53 -10.50 -4.58
CA VAL A 291 4.18 -9.27 -3.85
C VAL A 291 4.04 -8.19 -4.91
N PRO A 292 2.87 -7.55 -5.06
CA PRO A 292 2.78 -6.37 -5.91
C PRO A 292 3.80 -5.34 -5.42
N PHE A 293 4.37 -4.57 -6.34
CA PHE A 293 5.02 -3.32 -5.95
C PHE A 293 4.01 -2.58 -5.10
N SER A 294 4.34 -2.41 -3.83
CA SER A 294 3.42 -2.04 -2.77
C SER A 294 2.29 -1.12 -3.24
N PRO A 295 1.01 -1.48 -3.08
CA PRO A 295 -0.11 -0.59 -3.39
C PRO A 295 -0.07 0.69 -2.55
N ALA A 296 0.81 0.74 -1.56
CA ALA A 296 1.06 1.87 -0.71
C ALA A 296 1.68 3.09 -1.41
N PHE A 297 2.17 2.95 -2.63
CA PHE A 297 2.80 4.06 -3.33
C PHE A 297 1.83 4.62 -4.38
N ALA A 298 1.12 5.68 -4.03
CA ALA A 298 0.25 6.37 -4.97
C ALA A 298 1.00 6.70 -6.27
N GLY A 299 0.43 6.30 -7.42
CA GLY A 299 1.00 6.54 -8.74
C GLY A 299 2.09 5.57 -9.20
N VAL A 300 2.42 4.54 -8.44
CA VAL A 300 3.28 3.44 -8.95
C VAL A 300 2.45 2.54 -9.85
N PRO A 301 2.92 2.20 -11.06
CA PRO A 301 2.19 1.27 -11.90
C PRO A 301 2.12 -0.10 -11.23
N GLN A 302 0.93 -0.48 -10.81
CA GLN A 302 0.64 -1.80 -10.21
C GLN A 302 0.65 -2.92 -11.26
N ARG A 303 1.20 -2.66 -12.43
CA ARG A 303 1.30 -3.60 -13.54
C ARG A 303 2.25 -4.75 -13.27
N TYR A 304 3.24 -4.54 -12.40
CA TYR A 304 4.30 -5.52 -12.17
C TYR A 304 4.17 -6.18 -10.80
N LEU A 305 4.27 -7.51 -10.77
CA LEU A 305 4.40 -8.29 -9.54
C LEU A 305 5.87 -8.64 -9.32
N ARG A 306 6.33 -8.50 -8.08
CA ARG A 306 7.64 -9.00 -7.66
C ARG A 306 7.52 -10.47 -7.32
N VAL A 307 8.40 -11.28 -7.85
CA VAL A 307 8.56 -12.68 -7.46
C VAL A 307 9.77 -12.79 -6.56
N LEU A 308 9.57 -13.34 -5.38
CA LEU A 308 10.61 -13.49 -4.36
C LEU A 308 10.86 -14.98 -4.13
N ASN A 309 12.11 -15.36 -3.99
CA ASN A 309 12.45 -16.67 -3.44
C ASN A 309 12.30 -16.70 -1.91
N ALA A 310 11.91 -17.84 -1.37
CA ALA A 310 11.83 -18.01 0.07
C ALA A 310 13.21 -17.85 0.71
N GLY A 311 13.33 -16.86 1.58
CA GLY A 311 14.58 -16.55 2.29
C GLY A 311 15.39 -15.40 1.71
N ASP A 312 15.04 -14.90 0.51
CA ASP A 312 15.64 -13.71 -0.06
C ASP A 312 14.77 -12.47 0.17
N ALA A 313 15.40 -11.39 0.62
CA ALA A 313 14.73 -10.11 0.79
C ALA A 313 14.47 -9.39 -0.55
N TYR A 314 14.94 -9.94 -1.66
CA TYR A 314 14.97 -9.31 -2.98
C TYR A 314 14.19 -10.12 -4.01
N ALA A 315 13.59 -9.39 -4.96
CA ALA A 315 12.89 -10.02 -6.06
C ALA A 315 13.87 -10.72 -6.99
N ASP A 316 13.55 -11.95 -7.39
CA ASP A 316 14.30 -12.66 -8.43
C ASP A 316 13.89 -12.22 -9.82
N CYS A 317 12.61 -11.87 -10.00
CA CYS A 317 12.09 -11.36 -11.26
C CYS A 317 10.84 -10.50 -11.05
N LEU A 318 10.43 -9.81 -12.11
CA LEU A 318 9.15 -9.13 -12.23
C LEU A 318 8.25 -9.90 -13.19
N LEU A 319 6.97 -9.98 -12.86
CA LEU A 319 5.95 -10.45 -13.77
C LEU A 319 5.14 -9.25 -14.29
N ASP A 320 5.10 -9.08 -15.60
CA ASP A 320 4.21 -8.12 -16.24
C ASP A 320 2.79 -8.70 -16.27
N MET A 321 1.88 -8.10 -15.50
CA MET A 321 0.50 -8.57 -15.41
C MET A 321 -0.33 -8.30 -16.66
N GLU A 322 0.15 -7.49 -17.59
CA GLU A 322 -0.55 -7.24 -18.85
C GLU A 322 -0.16 -8.26 -19.93
N THR A 323 1.13 -8.57 -20.06
CA THR A 323 1.65 -9.44 -21.12
C THR A 323 1.97 -10.86 -20.66
N GLY A 324 2.21 -11.07 -19.37
CA GLY A 324 2.71 -12.33 -18.83
C GLY A 324 4.22 -12.49 -18.97
N ASP A 325 4.94 -11.45 -19.40
CA ASP A 325 6.39 -11.53 -19.55
C ASP A 325 7.06 -11.62 -18.17
N VAL A 326 8.10 -12.45 -18.12
CA VAL A 326 8.99 -12.58 -16.97
C VAL A 326 10.25 -11.76 -17.25
N LEU A 327 10.42 -10.71 -16.45
CA LEU A 327 11.51 -9.75 -16.60
C LEU A 327 12.55 -9.98 -15.49
N PRO A 328 13.84 -9.73 -15.73
CA PRO A 328 14.84 -9.82 -14.69
C PRO A 328 14.56 -8.84 -13.56
N ALA A 329 14.94 -9.19 -12.34
CA ALA A 329 14.85 -8.26 -11.22
C ALA A 329 15.73 -7.04 -11.50
N PRO A 330 15.18 -5.83 -11.46
CA PRO A 330 15.95 -4.63 -11.74
C PRO A 330 16.99 -4.40 -10.65
N ALA A 331 18.15 -3.89 -11.06
CA ALA A 331 19.22 -3.56 -10.14
C ALA A 331 19.95 -2.30 -10.59
N VAL A 332 20.46 -1.56 -9.62
CA VAL A 332 21.33 -0.40 -9.85
C VAL A 332 22.77 -0.75 -9.51
N THR A 333 23.71 -0.15 -10.22
CA THR A 333 25.12 -0.16 -9.82
C THR A 333 25.45 1.18 -9.18
N ALA A 334 25.63 1.15 -7.85
CA ALA A 334 26.03 2.31 -7.09
C ALA A 334 27.34 2.03 -6.38
N GLU A 335 28.29 2.98 -6.43
CA GLU A 335 29.62 2.85 -5.82
C GLU A 335 30.37 1.55 -6.23
N GLY A 336 30.10 1.07 -7.45
CA GLY A 336 30.72 -0.16 -7.98
C GLY A 336 30.07 -1.45 -7.49
N VAL A 337 28.99 -1.39 -6.74
CA VAL A 337 28.23 -2.55 -6.25
C VAL A 337 26.86 -2.57 -6.91
N ARG A 338 26.50 -3.75 -7.47
CA ARG A 338 25.15 -3.96 -8.01
C ARG A 338 24.17 -4.28 -6.88
N ARG A 339 23.07 -3.55 -6.82
CA ARG A 339 22.03 -3.66 -5.77
C ARG A 339 20.64 -3.79 -6.40
N PRO A 340 19.76 -4.59 -5.82
CA PRO A 340 18.36 -4.60 -6.24
C PRO A 340 17.74 -3.21 -6.13
N ALA A 341 16.98 -2.82 -7.15
CA ALA A 341 16.22 -1.59 -7.17
C ALA A 341 14.76 -1.86 -6.82
N LEU A 342 14.22 -1.07 -5.89
CA LEU A 342 12.81 -1.12 -5.51
C LEU A 342 12.10 0.10 -6.09
N LEU A 343 11.04 -0.14 -6.84
CA LEU A 343 10.21 0.93 -7.38
C LEU A 343 9.42 1.60 -6.24
N LEU A 344 9.56 2.92 -6.12
CA LEU A 344 8.89 3.72 -5.09
C LEU A 344 7.73 4.52 -5.64
N ALA A 345 7.89 5.16 -6.79
CA ALA A 345 6.92 6.11 -7.32
C ALA A 345 7.06 6.29 -8.83
N CYS A 346 6.05 6.94 -9.43
CA CYS A 346 6.11 7.48 -10.78
C CYS A 346 6.05 9.00 -10.75
N THR A 347 6.82 9.66 -11.60
CA THR A 347 6.69 11.09 -11.84
C THR A 347 5.52 11.39 -12.78
N ALA A 348 5.04 12.64 -12.78
CA ALA A 348 4.02 13.09 -13.74
C ALA A 348 4.50 13.00 -15.21
N SER A 349 5.82 13.01 -15.45
CA SER A 349 6.42 12.80 -16.77
C SER A 349 6.52 11.33 -17.18
N GLY A 350 6.14 10.39 -16.30
CA GLY A 350 6.17 8.95 -16.55
C GLY A 350 7.48 8.26 -16.19
N GLN A 351 8.45 8.97 -15.61
CA GLN A 351 9.66 8.35 -15.09
C GLN A 351 9.39 7.60 -13.78
N TRP A 352 10.20 6.62 -13.46
CA TRP A 352 10.09 5.82 -12.25
C TRP A 352 11.17 6.21 -11.24
N LEU A 353 10.75 6.48 -10.01
CA LEU A 353 11.66 6.64 -8.88
C LEU A 353 11.91 5.29 -8.24
N THR A 354 13.17 4.95 -8.06
CA THR A 354 13.58 3.74 -7.35
C THR A 354 14.44 4.07 -6.14
N THR A 355 14.44 3.15 -5.19
CA THR A 355 15.45 3.13 -4.12
C THR A 355 16.34 1.91 -4.26
N ALA A 356 17.60 2.06 -3.89
CA ALA A 356 18.53 0.97 -3.67
C ALA A 356 19.33 1.24 -2.41
N ASN A 357 19.48 0.22 -1.57
CA ASN A 357 20.31 0.35 -0.38
C ASN A 357 21.69 -0.26 -0.64
N PRO A 358 22.79 0.54 -0.58
CA PRO A 358 24.11 0.06 -0.89
C PRO A 358 24.73 -0.87 0.16
N ARG A 359 24.11 -1.03 1.32
CA ARG A 359 24.71 -1.72 2.47
C ARG A 359 24.05 -3.02 2.89
N ASP A 360 23.17 -3.61 2.13
CA ASP A 360 22.37 -4.77 2.58
C ASP A 360 21.66 -4.54 3.93
N SER A 361 21.32 -3.29 4.21
CA SER A 361 20.69 -2.85 5.43
C SER A 361 19.36 -2.19 5.05
N TYR A 362 18.34 -2.43 5.84
CA TYR A 362 17.04 -1.75 5.68
C TYR A 362 17.05 -0.32 6.24
N ASP A 363 18.23 0.22 6.56
CA ASP A 363 18.35 1.54 7.11
C ASP A 363 18.12 2.61 6.03
N PRO A 364 17.05 3.39 6.11
CA PRO A 364 16.68 4.38 5.10
C PRO A 364 17.75 5.46 4.89
N GLN A 365 18.58 5.75 5.89
CA GLN A 365 19.66 6.74 5.78
C GLN A 365 20.69 6.41 4.69
N TYR A 366 20.79 5.13 4.30
CA TYR A 366 21.71 4.67 3.24
C TYR A 366 21.00 4.46 1.90
N SER A 367 19.71 4.77 1.81
CA SER A 367 18.98 4.63 0.55
C SER A 367 19.47 5.64 -0.47
N LEU A 368 19.67 5.16 -1.69
CA LEU A 368 19.96 6.00 -2.86
C LEU A 368 18.74 6.03 -3.74
N TYR A 369 18.36 7.20 -4.20
CA TYR A 369 17.22 7.38 -5.11
C TYR A 369 17.70 7.67 -6.51
N ALA A 370 17.04 7.05 -7.50
CA ALA A 370 17.33 7.26 -8.90
C ALA A 370 16.04 7.37 -9.72
N LEU A 371 16.03 8.26 -10.71
CA LEU A 371 14.98 8.34 -11.72
C LEU A 371 15.37 7.53 -12.96
N TRP A 372 14.39 6.84 -13.52
CA TRP A 372 14.54 5.95 -14.66
C TRP A 372 13.51 6.23 -15.73
N ASP A 373 13.90 6.11 -16.96
CA ASP A 373 12.95 5.81 -18.01
C ASP A 373 12.48 4.36 -17.85
N PRO A 374 11.18 4.07 -17.90
CA PRO A 374 10.67 2.70 -17.69
C PRO A 374 11.31 1.65 -18.59
N ALA A 375 11.57 2.00 -19.86
CA ALA A 375 12.20 1.07 -20.80
C ALA A 375 13.62 0.69 -20.39
N ASP A 376 14.43 1.66 -19.89
CA ASP A 376 15.79 1.40 -19.43
C ASP A 376 15.79 0.58 -18.13
N PHE A 377 14.83 0.87 -17.22
CA PHE A 377 14.68 0.09 -16.00
C PHE A 377 14.37 -1.38 -16.29
N LEU A 378 13.43 -1.65 -17.20
CA LEU A 378 13.02 -3.01 -17.56
C LEU A 378 14.08 -3.75 -18.40
N ALA A 379 14.95 -3.01 -19.10
CA ALA A 379 16.04 -3.58 -19.90
C ALA A 379 17.37 -3.75 -19.13
N ASP A 380 17.35 -3.61 -17.79
CA ASP A 380 18.56 -3.61 -16.94
C ASP A 380 19.59 -2.55 -17.39
N GLY A 381 19.08 -1.38 -17.80
CA GLY A 381 19.87 -0.22 -18.25
C GLY A 381 20.54 0.55 -17.11
N GLN A 382 20.57 1.87 -17.24
CA GLN A 382 21.12 2.78 -16.22
C GLN A 382 20.08 3.85 -15.85
N PRO A 383 20.10 4.38 -14.61
CA PRO A 383 19.25 5.51 -14.24
C PRO A 383 19.48 6.72 -15.13
N ALA A 384 18.40 7.39 -15.48
CA ALA A 384 18.48 8.67 -16.19
C ALA A 384 19.12 9.76 -15.30
N ALA A 385 18.87 9.72 -14.00
CA ALA A 385 19.43 10.63 -13.02
C ALA A 385 19.47 10.06 -11.61
N TRP A 386 20.41 10.52 -10.80
CA TRP A 386 20.50 10.25 -9.37
C TRP A 386 19.98 11.46 -8.59
N VAL A 387 19.27 11.16 -7.50
CA VAL A 387 18.81 12.18 -6.55
C VAL A 387 19.91 12.45 -5.53
N THR A 388 20.21 13.73 -5.27
CA THR A 388 21.06 14.12 -4.16
C THR A 388 20.27 13.98 -2.88
N MET A 389 20.62 12.99 -2.06
CA MET A 389 19.91 12.65 -0.84
C MET A 389 20.22 13.63 0.31
N TYR A 390 19.22 13.87 1.14
CA TYR A 390 19.42 14.55 2.42
C TYR A 390 20.26 13.64 3.34
N ALA A 391 21.38 14.16 3.81
CA ALA A 391 22.22 13.48 4.80
C ALA A 391 21.87 14.01 6.20
N THR A 392 21.48 13.13 7.09
CA THR A 392 21.47 13.42 8.54
C THR A 392 22.91 13.46 9.01
N GLU A 393 23.37 14.60 9.58
CA GLU A 393 24.71 14.73 10.17
C GLU A 393 24.87 13.83 11.43
#